data_a25c9cff716c5273bcd5d6accb524dcc
#
_entry.id   a25c9cff716c5273bcd5d6accb524dcc
#
_cell.length_a   1.000
_cell.length_b   1.000
_cell.length_c   1.000
_cell.angle_alpha   90.00
_cell.angle_beta   90.00
_cell.angle_gamma   90.00
#
_symmetry.space_group_name_H-M   'P 1'
#
loop_
_entity.id
_entity.type
_entity.pdbx_description
1 polymer ?
#
loop_
_entity_poly.entity_id
_entity_poly.type
_entity_poly.pdbx_seq_one_letter_code
_entity_poly.pdbx_strand_id
1 'polypeptide(L)'
;MNTPQFDLSAMLSTPQQTAVQQIPCDKLHPYHNHKFELYSGEKLEDMIASIKENGVLSPIIVQPDGDGYEILIGHNRWNASKLAGLPNVPAIIKAGLTEDEAEMYVIESNVMQRGFENLKISEQAAAVALRHSEMFSQGKRNDILRELARLENPSAEPDSSTLNPVGSKLDTSESVGNEYGVSKGSVVRLIRINKLTDELKALVDSGELSIRAGVELSFLSEDTQDVVAECAEDCKIDMKSAKMLRASADSEGNIDRNTVHAILYGEDTEPKVKSKSVKISHDIYTKHFLSLIHI
;
A
#
# COMPACT_ATOMS: atom_id res chain seq x y z
N MET A 1 -10.63 58.95 -6.08
CA MET A 1 -9.61 57.92 -5.72
C MET A 1 -10.33 56.90 -4.85
N ASN A 2 -10.79 55.81 -5.42
CA ASN A 2 -11.42 54.72 -4.66
C ASN A 2 -10.34 53.83 -4.10
N THR A 3 -10.18 53.80 -2.80
CA THR A 3 -9.41 52.82 -2.06
C THR A 3 -10.14 51.47 -2.17
N PRO A 4 -9.50 50.37 -2.59
CA PRO A 4 -10.11 49.07 -2.54
C PRO A 4 -10.38 48.68 -1.09
N GLN A 5 -11.68 48.55 -0.74
CA GLN A 5 -12.07 47.93 0.53
C GLN A 5 -11.68 46.46 0.50
N PHE A 6 -10.71 46.11 1.36
CA PHE A 6 -10.36 44.70 1.62
C PHE A 6 -11.55 44.09 2.38
N ASP A 7 -12.27 43.19 1.70
CA ASP A 7 -13.37 42.45 2.30
C ASP A 7 -12.80 41.29 3.15
N LEU A 8 -12.66 41.57 4.46
CA LEU A 8 -12.18 40.59 5.44
C LEU A 8 -13.12 39.38 5.62
N SER A 9 -14.41 39.51 5.17
CA SER A 9 -15.39 38.43 5.25
C SER A 9 -15.14 37.33 4.23
N ALA A 10 -14.46 37.65 3.12
CA ALA A 10 -14.04 36.64 2.13
C ALA A 10 -12.86 35.77 2.60
N MET A 11 -12.06 36.26 3.57
CA MET A 11 -10.95 35.50 4.17
C MET A 11 -11.35 34.62 5.37
N LEU A 12 -12.53 34.87 5.94
CA LEU A 12 -13.15 34.00 6.93
C LEU A 12 -14.06 33.00 6.22
N SER A 13 -13.57 32.36 5.15
CA SER A 13 -14.19 31.17 4.62
C SER A 13 -14.30 30.18 5.78
N THR A 14 -15.53 30.01 6.24
CA THR A 14 -15.94 29.01 7.23
C THR A 14 -15.16 27.73 6.98
N PRO A 15 -14.55 27.07 8.01
CA PRO A 15 -14.04 25.72 7.82
C PRO A 15 -15.20 24.95 7.20
N GLN A 16 -14.98 24.36 6.01
CA GLN A 16 -15.97 23.47 5.40
C GLN A 16 -16.31 22.46 6.49
N GLN A 17 -17.46 22.63 7.13
CA GLN A 17 -18.02 21.60 7.96
C GLN A 17 -18.13 20.40 7.04
N THR A 18 -17.24 19.44 7.24
CA THR A 18 -17.21 18.18 6.52
C THR A 18 -18.45 17.42 6.95
N ALA A 19 -19.58 17.71 6.28
CA ALA A 19 -20.85 17.09 6.57
C ALA A 19 -20.72 15.59 6.29
N VAL A 20 -21.00 14.78 7.31
CA VAL A 20 -21.08 13.33 7.14
C VAL A 20 -22.30 13.03 6.26
N GLN A 21 -22.08 12.32 5.16
CA GLN A 21 -23.10 11.90 4.22
C GLN A 21 -23.23 10.37 4.22
N GLN A 22 -24.44 9.88 3.97
CA GLN A 22 -24.66 8.44 3.79
C GLN A 22 -24.45 8.10 2.31
N ILE A 23 -23.37 7.36 2.02
CA ILE A 23 -23.03 6.97 0.65
C ILE A 23 -23.35 5.49 0.45
N PRO A 24 -24.03 5.12 -0.65
CA PRO A 24 -24.29 3.73 -0.99
C PRO A 24 -23.00 2.93 -1.13
N CYS A 25 -22.96 1.71 -0.56
CA CYS A 25 -21.78 0.86 -0.59
C CYS A 25 -21.33 0.47 -1.99
N ASP A 26 -22.26 0.43 -2.95
CA ASP A 26 -22.00 0.12 -4.38
C ASP A 26 -21.40 1.30 -5.16
N LYS A 27 -21.46 2.52 -4.62
CA LYS A 27 -20.80 3.69 -5.17
C LYS A 27 -19.38 3.90 -4.66
N LEU A 28 -18.91 3.00 -3.79
CA LEU A 28 -17.61 3.08 -3.16
C LEU A 28 -16.68 2.01 -3.73
N HIS A 29 -15.45 2.38 -4.01
CA HIS A 29 -14.40 1.47 -4.43
C HIS A 29 -13.08 1.77 -3.68
N PRO A 30 -12.16 0.80 -3.58
CA PRO A 30 -10.88 1.01 -2.94
C PRO A 30 -10.05 2.07 -3.67
N TYR A 31 -9.12 2.71 -2.95
CA TYR A 31 -8.07 3.53 -3.55
C TYR A 31 -7.32 2.72 -4.60
N HIS A 32 -7.13 3.27 -5.80
CA HIS A 32 -6.54 2.54 -6.95
C HIS A 32 -5.14 2.00 -6.66
N ASN A 33 -4.37 2.68 -5.80
CA ASN A 33 -3.03 2.27 -5.37
C ASN A 33 -3.03 1.80 -3.90
N HIS A 34 -4.11 1.09 -3.46
CA HIS A 34 -4.24 0.62 -2.09
C HIS A 34 -3.31 -0.55 -1.81
N LYS A 35 -2.23 -0.28 -1.07
CA LYS A 35 -1.15 -1.25 -0.77
C LYS A 35 -1.36 -2.04 0.52
N PHE A 36 -2.40 -1.71 1.32
CA PHE A 36 -2.61 -2.28 2.64
C PHE A 36 -3.61 -3.43 2.60
N GLU A 37 -3.27 -4.54 3.25
CA GLU A 37 -4.21 -5.66 3.35
C GLU A 37 -5.46 -5.33 4.15
N LEU A 38 -6.60 -5.81 3.68
CA LEU A 38 -7.83 -5.79 4.43
C LEU A 38 -7.79 -6.83 5.56
N TYR A 39 -8.57 -6.59 6.61
CA TYR A 39 -8.71 -7.55 7.69
C TYR A 39 -9.34 -8.85 7.20
N SER A 40 -8.90 -9.95 7.79
CA SER A 40 -9.40 -11.30 7.53
C SER A 40 -9.55 -12.06 8.86
N GLY A 41 -10.22 -13.21 8.82
CA GLY A 41 -10.44 -14.05 10.01
C GLY A 41 -11.16 -13.31 11.14
N GLU A 42 -10.76 -13.59 12.37
CA GLU A 42 -11.40 -13.09 13.60
C GLU A 42 -11.56 -11.56 13.63
N LYS A 43 -10.52 -10.81 13.22
CA LYS A 43 -10.60 -9.33 13.18
C LYS A 43 -11.69 -8.81 12.25
N LEU A 44 -11.91 -9.46 11.13
CA LEU A 44 -12.99 -9.10 10.20
C LEU A 44 -14.35 -9.48 10.76
N GLU A 45 -14.46 -10.67 11.35
CA GLU A 45 -15.70 -11.18 11.96
C GLU A 45 -16.17 -10.29 13.12
N ASP A 46 -15.24 -9.89 13.99
CA ASP A 46 -15.52 -8.97 15.10
C ASP A 46 -16.01 -7.61 14.58
N MET A 47 -15.36 -7.09 13.53
CA MET A 47 -15.77 -5.82 12.92
C MET A 47 -17.16 -5.93 12.28
N ILE A 48 -17.48 -7.02 11.60
CA ILE A 48 -18.81 -7.28 11.04
C ILE A 48 -19.86 -7.35 12.14
N ALA A 49 -19.58 -8.07 13.25
CA ALA A 49 -20.47 -8.17 14.38
C ALA A 49 -20.75 -6.80 15.01
N SER A 50 -19.69 -6.03 15.28
CA SER A 50 -19.80 -4.67 15.81
C SER A 50 -20.61 -3.74 14.90
N ILE A 51 -20.39 -3.80 13.58
CA ILE A 51 -21.12 -2.97 12.62
C ILE A 51 -22.60 -3.38 12.54
N LYS A 52 -22.93 -4.66 12.64
CA LYS A 52 -24.33 -5.12 12.69
C LYS A 52 -25.07 -4.61 13.92
N GLU A 53 -24.38 -4.54 15.05
CA GLU A 53 -24.98 -4.11 16.32
C GLU A 53 -25.05 -2.59 16.45
N ASN A 54 -23.98 -1.88 16.11
CA ASN A 54 -23.81 -0.45 16.42
C ASN A 54 -23.81 0.44 15.18
N GLY A 55 -23.81 -0.13 13.97
CA GLY A 55 -23.54 0.60 12.74
C GLY A 55 -22.08 1.04 12.63
N VAL A 56 -21.80 1.89 11.64
CA VAL A 56 -20.44 2.46 11.45
C VAL A 56 -20.32 3.72 12.30
N LEU A 57 -19.64 3.63 13.43
CA LEU A 57 -19.51 4.72 14.41
C LEU A 57 -18.63 5.88 13.92
N SER A 58 -17.54 5.57 13.22
CA SER A 58 -16.64 6.58 12.64
C SER A 58 -16.82 6.64 11.13
N PRO A 59 -17.06 7.82 10.53
CA PRO A 59 -17.21 7.92 9.09
C PRO A 59 -15.93 7.52 8.35
N ILE A 60 -16.08 7.02 7.13
CA ILE A 60 -14.96 6.83 6.20
C ILE A 60 -14.63 8.17 5.53
N ILE A 61 -13.42 8.31 4.96
CA ILE A 61 -13.07 9.46 4.10
C ILE A 61 -12.96 8.96 2.68
N VAL A 62 -13.57 9.71 1.76
CA VAL A 62 -13.61 9.39 0.33
C VAL A 62 -13.34 10.62 -0.52
N GLN A 63 -12.87 10.42 -1.74
CA GLN A 63 -12.82 11.47 -2.76
C GLN A 63 -13.73 11.11 -3.94
N PRO A 64 -14.28 12.12 -4.69
CA PRO A 64 -15.02 11.84 -5.90
C PRO A 64 -14.13 11.18 -6.95
N ASP A 65 -14.65 10.11 -7.59
CA ASP A 65 -14.02 9.46 -8.73
C ASP A 65 -15.09 8.95 -9.70
N GLY A 66 -15.12 9.54 -10.89
CA GLY A 66 -16.15 9.27 -11.89
C GLY A 66 -17.56 9.45 -11.34
N ASP A 67 -18.40 8.42 -11.47
CA ASP A 67 -19.77 8.38 -10.94
C ASP A 67 -19.86 7.87 -9.49
N GLY A 68 -18.73 7.63 -8.84
CA GLY A 68 -18.62 7.08 -7.50
C GLY A 68 -17.62 7.83 -6.63
N TYR A 69 -17.11 7.10 -5.64
CA TYR A 69 -16.16 7.65 -4.68
C TYR A 69 -15.07 6.61 -4.39
N GLU A 70 -13.86 7.08 -4.41
CA GLU A 70 -12.68 6.33 -4.02
C GLU A 70 -12.42 6.49 -2.51
N ILE A 71 -12.16 5.38 -1.83
CA ILE A 71 -11.97 5.35 -0.38
C ILE A 71 -10.53 5.69 -0.05
N LEU A 72 -10.32 6.73 0.75
CA LEU A 72 -9.00 7.09 1.27
C LEU A 72 -8.77 6.49 2.67
N ILE A 73 -9.82 6.48 3.51
CA ILE A 73 -9.75 5.98 4.88
C ILE A 73 -10.95 5.11 5.18
N GLY A 74 -10.72 3.94 5.78
CA GLY A 74 -11.76 3.08 6.29
C GLY A 74 -12.13 1.92 5.37
N HIS A 75 -11.22 1.46 4.54
CA HIS A 75 -11.40 0.29 3.68
C HIS A 75 -11.94 -0.93 4.42
N ASN A 76 -11.44 -1.20 5.64
CA ASN A 76 -11.93 -2.31 6.47
C ASN A 76 -13.37 -2.07 6.93
N ARG A 77 -13.74 -0.84 7.32
CA ARG A 77 -15.11 -0.48 7.71
C ARG A 77 -16.09 -0.64 6.56
N TRP A 78 -15.74 -0.16 5.37
CA TRP A 78 -16.53 -0.35 4.17
C TRP A 78 -16.69 -1.84 3.82
N ASN A 79 -15.58 -2.61 3.79
CA ASN A 79 -15.63 -4.04 3.48
C ASN A 79 -16.53 -4.80 4.48
N ALA A 80 -16.35 -4.56 5.77
CA ALA A 80 -17.18 -5.16 6.81
C ALA A 80 -18.65 -4.72 6.73
N SER A 81 -18.94 -3.45 6.33
CA SER A 81 -20.30 -2.96 6.11
C SER A 81 -20.99 -3.69 4.96
N LYS A 82 -20.31 -3.92 3.84
CA LYS A 82 -20.83 -4.74 2.73
C LYS A 82 -21.16 -6.15 3.19
N LEU A 83 -20.25 -6.79 3.92
CA LEU A 83 -20.45 -8.14 4.46
C LEU A 83 -21.54 -8.18 5.54
N ALA A 84 -21.73 -7.10 6.27
CA ALA A 84 -22.82 -6.94 7.23
C ALA A 84 -24.19 -6.70 6.56
N GLY A 85 -24.22 -6.40 5.25
CA GLY A 85 -25.42 -6.13 4.48
C GLY A 85 -25.97 -4.70 4.64
N LEU A 86 -25.14 -3.73 5.06
CA LEU A 86 -25.53 -2.33 5.13
C LEU A 86 -25.61 -1.73 3.71
N PRO A 87 -26.71 -1.02 3.37
CA PRO A 87 -26.82 -0.39 2.06
C PRO A 87 -25.94 0.86 1.92
N ASN A 88 -25.68 1.58 3.01
CA ASN A 88 -24.92 2.81 3.02
C ASN A 88 -23.91 2.82 4.17
N VAL A 89 -22.87 3.65 4.02
CA VAL A 89 -21.91 3.96 5.08
C VAL A 89 -21.79 5.48 5.26
N PRO A 90 -21.58 5.95 6.50
CA PRO A 90 -21.32 7.35 6.76
C PRO A 90 -19.93 7.72 6.22
N ALA A 91 -19.85 8.77 5.41
CA ALA A 91 -18.63 9.20 4.76
C ALA A 91 -18.47 10.73 4.80
N ILE A 92 -17.22 11.16 4.82
CA ILE A 92 -16.80 12.55 4.62
C ILE A 92 -16.18 12.64 3.23
N ILE A 93 -16.70 13.54 2.39
CA ILE A 93 -16.21 13.72 1.03
C ILE A 93 -15.12 14.79 1.04
N LYS A 94 -13.93 14.43 0.54
CA LYS A 94 -12.81 15.35 0.28
C LYS A 94 -12.69 15.53 -1.22
N ALA A 95 -12.93 16.74 -1.71
CA ALA A 95 -12.78 17.06 -3.12
C ALA A 95 -11.55 17.93 -3.36
N GLY A 96 -10.93 17.78 -4.53
CA GLY A 96 -9.81 18.61 -4.96
C GLY A 96 -8.47 18.26 -4.33
N LEU A 97 -8.33 17.05 -3.79
CA LEU A 97 -7.04 16.54 -3.36
C LEU A 97 -6.14 16.27 -4.56
N THR A 98 -4.85 16.53 -4.40
CA THR A 98 -3.84 16.00 -5.32
C THR A 98 -3.65 14.51 -5.06
N GLU A 99 -3.08 13.78 -6.04
CA GLU A 99 -2.75 12.36 -5.90
C GLU A 99 -1.91 12.08 -4.65
N ASP A 100 -0.88 12.90 -4.44
CA ASP A 100 0.01 12.79 -3.30
C ASP A 100 -0.73 13.01 -1.97
N GLU A 101 -1.68 13.96 -1.92
CA GLU A 101 -2.50 14.19 -0.72
C GLU A 101 -3.42 13.00 -0.44
N ALA A 102 -4.02 12.42 -1.49
CA ALA A 102 -4.86 11.24 -1.36
C ALA A 102 -4.05 10.02 -0.85
N GLU A 103 -2.87 9.77 -1.42
CA GLU A 103 -1.97 8.71 -0.96
C GLU A 103 -1.54 8.92 0.50
N MET A 104 -1.29 10.18 0.91
CA MET A 104 -0.97 10.50 2.30
C MET A 104 -2.10 10.14 3.27
N TYR A 105 -3.37 10.41 2.93
CA TYR A 105 -4.51 9.98 3.75
C TYR A 105 -4.52 8.47 3.93
N VAL A 106 -4.31 7.71 2.85
CA VAL A 106 -4.30 6.24 2.88
C VAL A 106 -3.17 5.73 3.76
N ILE A 107 -1.95 6.20 3.58
CA ILE A 107 -0.76 5.72 4.30
C ILE A 107 -0.81 6.11 5.77
N GLU A 108 -0.99 7.40 6.08
CA GLU A 108 -0.94 7.89 7.46
C GLU A 108 -2.04 7.28 8.33
N SER A 109 -3.25 7.06 7.77
CA SER A 109 -4.32 6.38 8.50
C SER A 109 -3.98 4.94 8.87
N ASN A 110 -3.30 4.20 7.99
CA ASN A 110 -2.88 2.82 8.26
C ASN A 110 -1.74 2.77 9.28
N VAL A 111 -0.75 3.67 9.17
CA VAL A 111 0.33 3.80 10.15
C VAL A 111 -0.24 4.10 11.53
N MET A 112 -1.18 5.05 11.63
CA MET A 112 -1.80 5.43 12.90
C MET A 112 -2.61 4.30 13.53
N GLN A 113 -3.41 3.57 12.73
CA GLN A 113 -4.30 2.52 13.23
C GLN A 113 -3.60 1.22 13.61
N ARG A 114 -2.52 0.86 12.90
CA ARG A 114 -1.83 -0.43 13.06
C ARG A 114 -0.51 -0.34 13.83
N GLY A 115 0.11 0.83 13.88
CA GLY A 115 1.50 1.00 14.27
C GLY A 115 2.45 0.61 13.14
N PHE A 116 3.54 1.36 12.98
CA PHE A 116 4.49 1.14 11.88
C PHE A 116 5.11 -0.26 11.90
N GLU A 117 5.43 -0.77 13.08
CA GLU A 117 6.07 -2.08 13.29
C GLU A 117 5.16 -3.28 12.92
N ASN A 118 3.85 -3.07 12.89
CA ASN A 118 2.86 -4.10 12.53
C ASN A 118 2.48 -4.10 11.05
N LEU A 119 3.03 -3.17 10.28
CA LEU A 119 2.88 -3.12 8.84
C LEU A 119 3.79 -4.15 8.16
N LYS A 120 3.37 -4.67 7.00
CA LYS A 120 4.25 -5.45 6.13
C LYS A 120 5.45 -4.62 5.67
N ILE A 121 6.52 -5.27 5.26
CA ILE A 121 7.73 -4.56 4.80
C ILE A 121 7.45 -3.65 3.60
N SER A 122 6.61 -4.09 2.66
CA SER A 122 6.16 -3.28 1.52
C SER A 122 5.35 -2.05 1.96
N GLU A 123 4.47 -2.21 2.95
CA GLU A 123 3.67 -1.13 3.54
C GLU A 123 4.56 -0.13 4.30
N GLN A 124 5.53 -0.63 5.08
CA GLN A 124 6.54 0.22 5.73
C GLN A 124 7.38 0.98 4.69
N ALA A 125 7.74 0.32 3.60
CA ALA A 125 8.51 0.91 2.51
C ALA A 125 7.76 2.07 1.84
N ALA A 126 6.46 1.90 1.60
CA ALA A 126 5.60 2.95 1.05
C ALA A 126 5.49 4.15 2.01
N ALA A 127 5.25 3.89 3.31
CA ALA A 127 5.15 4.94 4.33
C ALA A 127 6.45 5.76 4.45
N VAL A 128 7.59 5.06 4.50
CA VAL A 128 8.92 5.71 4.59
C VAL A 128 9.26 6.47 3.31
N ALA A 129 8.96 5.92 2.13
CA ALA A 129 9.24 6.56 0.85
C ALA A 129 8.43 7.85 0.69
N LEU A 130 7.14 7.82 1.01
CA LEU A 130 6.27 8.99 1.00
C LEU A 130 6.79 10.07 1.95
N ARG A 131 7.11 9.69 3.19
CA ARG A 131 7.60 10.61 4.21
C ARG A 131 8.96 11.23 3.86
N HIS A 132 9.81 10.46 3.19
CA HIS A 132 11.14 10.91 2.76
C HIS A 132 11.08 11.81 1.51
N SER A 133 10.01 11.72 0.72
CA SER A 133 9.88 12.53 -0.48
C SER A 133 9.78 14.03 -0.13
N GLU A 134 10.45 14.88 -0.91
CA GLU A 134 10.42 16.34 -0.72
C GLU A 134 9.07 16.96 -1.14
N MET A 135 8.13 16.14 -1.66
CA MET A 135 6.86 16.60 -2.24
C MET A 135 5.87 17.11 -1.19
N PHE A 136 6.02 16.71 0.08
CA PHE A 136 5.12 17.11 1.15
C PHE A 136 5.75 18.17 2.05
N SER A 137 5.06 19.31 2.15
CA SER A 137 5.39 20.26 3.20
C SER A 137 5.00 19.67 4.57
N GLN A 138 5.85 19.83 5.56
CA GLN A 138 5.59 19.38 6.94
C GLN A 138 4.24 19.88 7.46
N GLY A 139 3.78 21.06 7.02
CA GLY A 139 2.49 21.63 7.40
C GLY A 139 1.30 20.79 6.96
N LYS A 140 1.24 20.41 5.69
CA LYS A 140 0.11 19.59 5.13
C LYS A 140 -0.03 18.26 5.85
N ARG A 141 1.09 17.56 6.09
CA ARG A 141 1.07 16.30 6.84
C ARG A 141 0.52 16.49 8.26
N ASN A 142 0.94 17.54 8.95
CA ASN A 142 0.46 17.83 10.30
C ASN A 142 -1.04 18.13 10.32
N ASP A 143 -1.58 18.78 9.30
CA ASP A 143 -3.02 19.06 9.19
C ASP A 143 -3.80 17.75 8.98
N ILE A 144 -3.32 16.83 8.14
CA ILE A 144 -3.89 15.50 7.94
C ILE A 144 -3.86 14.69 9.25
N LEU A 145 -2.73 14.66 9.95
CA LEU A 145 -2.61 13.95 11.24
C LEU A 145 -3.58 14.49 12.30
N ARG A 146 -3.76 15.82 12.37
CA ARG A 146 -4.75 16.45 13.29
C ARG A 146 -6.18 16.04 12.92
N GLU A 147 -6.50 15.98 11.64
CA GLU A 147 -7.81 15.56 11.18
C GLU A 147 -8.07 14.08 11.53
N LEU A 148 -7.10 13.20 11.28
CA LEU A 148 -7.17 11.79 11.63
C LEU A 148 -7.41 11.59 13.14
N ALA A 149 -6.62 12.27 13.99
CA ALA A 149 -6.76 12.19 15.44
C ALA A 149 -8.15 12.65 15.92
N ARG A 150 -8.74 13.68 15.31
CA ARG A 150 -10.11 14.13 15.62
C ARG A 150 -11.17 13.12 15.22
N LEU A 151 -10.97 12.39 14.12
CA LEU A 151 -11.90 11.34 13.67
C LEU A 151 -11.88 10.12 14.59
N GLU A 152 -10.71 9.79 15.15
CA GLU A 152 -10.57 8.68 16.09
C GLU A 152 -11.08 9.03 17.50
N ASN A 153 -10.84 10.26 17.94
CA ASN A 153 -11.30 10.73 19.24
C ASN A 153 -11.79 12.19 19.16
N PRO A 154 -13.09 12.42 18.89
CA PRO A 154 -13.66 13.76 18.75
C PRO A 154 -13.52 14.67 19.98
N SER A 155 -13.25 14.08 21.15
CA SER A 155 -13.13 14.79 22.44
C SER A 155 -11.68 15.04 22.86
N ALA A 156 -10.69 14.54 22.11
CA ALA A 156 -9.28 14.75 22.44
C ALA A 156 -8.81 16.10 21.91
N GLU A 157 -8.22 16.92 22.79
CA GLU A 157 -7.38 18.05 22.37
C GLU A 157 -6.16 17.50 21.64
N PRO A 158 -5.79 18.02 20.45
CA PRO A 158 -4.62 17.54 19.72
C PRO A 158 -3.36 17.79 20.54
N ASP A 159 -2.70 16.72 20.94
CA ASP A 159 -1.42 16.81 21.65
C ASP A 159 -0.37 17.45 20.73
N SER A 160 0.10 18.65 21.13
CA SER A 160 1.12 19.39 20.40
C SER A 160 2.51 18.74 20.49
N SER A 161 2.68 17.69 21.29
CA SER A 161 3.97 17.02 21.53
C SER A 161 4.40 16.11 20.38
N THR A 162 3.47 15.67 19.51
CA THR A 162 3.79 14.87 18.31
C THR A 162 4.31 15.70 17.13
N LEU A 163 4.32 17.03 17.27
CA LEU A 163 4.81 17.96 16.25
C LEU A 163 6.25 18.36 16.59
N ASN A 164 7.24 17.62 16.09
CA ASN A 164 8.63 18.02 16.21
C ASN A 164 8.85 19.39 15.57
N PRO A 165 9.38 20.39 16.30
CA PRO A 165 9.68 21.69 15.71
C PRO A 165 10.80 21.55 14.68
N VAL A 166 10.55 22.07 13.49
CA VAL A 166 11.55 22.24 12.43
C VAL A 166 12.69 23.12 12.97
N GLY A 167 13.85 22.55 13.20
CA GLY A 167 14.99 23.33 13.70
C GLY A 167 16.35 22.64 13.70
N SER A 168 16.49 21.39 13.31
CA SER A 168 17.81 20.76 13.20
C SER A 168 18.11 20.32 11.77
N LYS A 169 19.34 20.58 11.31
CA LYS A 169 19.89 20.06 10.05
C LYS A 169 20.14 18.54 10.13
N LEU A 170 19.14 17.77 10.57
CA LEU A 170 19.20 16.31 10.49
C LEU A 170 19.04 15.90 9.04
N ASP A 171 19.83 14.92 8.60
CA ASP A 171 19.62 14.22 7.34
C ASP A 171 18.19 13.70 7.31
N THR A 172 17.49 13.91 6.19
CA THR A 172 16.07 13.53 6.02
C THR A 172 15.83 12.07 6.44
N SER A 173 16.75 11.16 6.08
CA SER A 173 16.65 9.74 6.46
C SER A 173 16.79 9.50 7.97
N GLU A 174 17.55 10.34 8.67
CA GLU A 174 17.69 10.25 10.13
C GLU A 174 16.43 10.78 10.83
N SER A 175 15.87 11.89 10.33
CA SER A 175 14.61 12.44 10.82
C SER A 175 13.45 11.45 10.68
N VAL A 176 13.29 10.84 9.50
CA VAL A 176 12.28 9.81 9.25
C VAL A 176 12.52 8.56 10.10
N GLY A 177 13.78 8.17 10.29
CA GLY A 177 14.14 7.04 11.14
C GLY A 177 13.74 7.26 12.59
N ASN A 178 13.99 8.45 13.14
CA ASN A 178 13.60 8.81 14.50
C ASN A 178 12.08 8.80 14.69
N GLU A 179 11.34 9.25 13.68
CA GLU A 179 9.88 9.30 13.72
C GLU A 179 9.24 7.90 13.79
N TYR A 180 9.74 6.95 12.99
CA TYR A 180 9.22 5.57 12.96
C TYR A 180 9.98 4.60 13.86
N GLY A 181 10.91 5.07 14.66
CA GLY A 181 11.72 4.23 15.58
C GLY A 181 12.68 3.27 14.88
N VAL A 182 13.11 3.59 13.64
CA VAL A 182 14.00 2.74 12.84
C VAL A 182 15.33 3.44 12.55
N SER A 183 16.37 2.65 12.28
CA SER A 183 17.68 3.20 11.96
C SER A 183 17.70 3.88 10.57
N LYS A 184 18.55 4.88 10.38
CA LYS A 184 18.82 5.50 9.07
C LYS A 184 19.09 4.45 7.98
N GLY A 185 19.87 3.40 8.30
CA GLY A 185 20.13 2.32 7.36
C GLY A 185 18.90 1.51 7.00
N SER A 186 17.91 1.40 7.90
CA SER A 186 16.61 0.78 7.62
C SER A 186 15.76 1.66 6.71
N VAL A 187 15.73 2.97 6.96
CA VAL A 187 15.05 3.95 6.09
C VAL A 187 15.53 3.83 4.64
N VAL A 188 16.87 3.85 4.42
CA VAL A 188 17.44 3.73 3.08
C VAL A 188 17.06 2.42 2.40
N ARG A 189 17.05 1.29 3.16
CA ARG A 189 16.62 0.00 2.60
C ARG A 189 15.13 0.00 2.24
N LEU A 190 14.27 0.54 3.10
CA LEU A 190 12.83 0.62 2.85
C LEU A 190 12.52 1.48 1.62
N ILE A 191 13.20 2.62 1.44
CA ILE A 191 13.08 3.45 0.23
C ILE A 191 13.47 2.64 -1.03
N ARG A 192 14.48 1.77 -0.93
CA ARG A 192 14.86 0.90 -2.05
C ARG A 192 13.82 -0.19 -2.29
N ILE A 193 13.28 -0.83 -1.24
CA ILE A 193 12.21 -1.84 -1.36
C ILE A 193 10.96 -1.26 -2.01
N ASN A 194 10.62 0.01 -1.76
CA ASN A 194 9.48 0.65 -2.41
C ASN A 194 9.59 0.71 -3.94
N LYS A 195 10.81 0.59 -4.50
CA LYS A 195 11.08 0.57 -5.94
C LYS A 195 10.98 -0.81 -6.59
N LEU A 196 10.66 -1.83 -5.83
CA LEU A 196 10.39 -3.17 -6.38
C LEU A 196 9.02 -3.21 -7.03
N THR A 197 8.85 -4.13 -8.01
CA THR A 197 7.53 -4.50 -8.52
C THR A 197 6.70 -5.16 -7.41
N ASP A 198 5.39 -5.21 -7.58
CA ASP A 198 4.49 -5.70 -6.53
C ASP A 198 4.69 -7.20 -6.27
N GLU A 199 5.07 -7.97 -7.28
CA GLU A 199 5.42 -9.39 -7.18
C GLU A 199 6.66 -9.60 -6.28
N LEU A 200 7.72 -8.83 -6.50
CA LEU A 200 8.93 -8.90 -5.67
C LEU A 200 8.69 -8.37 -4.25
N LYS A 201 7.83 -7.35 -4.08
CA LYS A 201 7.39 -6.90 -2.76
C LYS A 201 6.66 -8.00 -2.00
N ALA A 202 5.78 -8.75 -2.67
CA ALA A 202 5.07 -9.87 -2.07
C ALA A 202 6.04 -10.96 -1.58
N LEU A 203 7.12 -11.23 -2.32
CA LEU A 203 8.18 -12.16 -1.89
C LEU A 203 8.98 -11.65 -0.68
N VAL A 204 9.17 -10.33 -0.56
CA VAL A 204 9.79 -9.74 0.63
C VAL A 204 8.84 -9.86 1.83
N ASP A 205 7.56 -9.62 1.64
CA ASP A 205 6.55 -9.69 2.71
C ASP A 205 6.32 -11.12 3.22
N SER A 206 6.40 -12.13 2.33
CA SER A 206 6.35 -13.55 2.71
C SER A 206 7.65 -14.05 3.37
N GLY A 207 8.74 -13.29 3.25
CA GLY A 207 10.07 -13.69 3.73
C GLY A 207 10.82 -14.64 2.79
N GLU A 208 10.29 -14.95 1.61
CA GLU A 208 10.95 -15.75 0.58
C GLU A 208 12.14 -15.00 -0.02
N LEU A 209 12.00 -13.67 -0.18
CA LEU A 209 13.07 -12.77 -0.58
C LEU A 209 13.55 -11.94 0.62
N SER A 210 14.83 -12.02 0.96
CA SER A 210 15.36 -11.19 2.04
C SER A 210 15.37 -9.70 1.67
N ILE A 211 15.16 -8.82 2.65
CA ILE A 211 15.22 -7.36 2.44
C ILE A 211 16.52 -6.93 1.74
N ARG A 212 17.65 -7.55 2.10
CA ARG A 212 18.95 -7.21 1.49
C ARG A 212 19.03 -7.62 0.03
N ALA A 213 18.51 -8.79 -0.34
CA ALA A 213 18.43 -9.23 -1.72
C ALA A 213 17.46 -8.34 -2.53
N GLY A 214 16.30 -8.00 -1.96
CA GLY A 214 15.36 -7.05 -2.56
C GLY A 214 15.99 -5.67 -2.83
N VAL A 215 16.84 -5.17 -1.93
CA VAL A 215 17.60 -3.92 -2.16
C VAL A 215 18.52 -4.03 -3.38
N GLU A 216 19.18 -5.17 -3.59
CA GLU A 216 20.01 -5.37 -4.80
C GLU A 216 19.15 -5.41 -6.07
N LEU A 217 18.02 -6.12 -6.04
CA LEU A 217 17.09 -6.21 -7.17
C LEU A 217 16.43 -4.87 -7.50
N SER A 218 16.23 -3.99 -6.52
CA SER A 218 15.62 -2.68 -6.73
C SER A 218 16.45 -1.71 -7.60
N PHE A 219 17.63 -2.11 -8.03
CA PHE A 219 18.44 -1.37 -9.00
C PHE A 219 18.22 -1.83 -10.45
N LEU A 220 17.46 -2.90 -10.64
CA LEU A 220 17.08 -3.41 -11.95
C LEU A 220 15.90 -2.62 -12.50
N SER A 221 15.76 -2.60 -13.83
CA SER A 221 14.57 -2.06 -14.48
C SER A 221 13.34 -2.86 -14.14
N GLU A 222 12.15 -2.27 -14.26
CA GLU A 222 10.87 -2.93 -13.96
C GLU A 222 10.71 -4.21 -14.81
N ASP A 223 10.95 -4.14 -16.11
CA ASP A 223 10.92 -5.30 -17.01
C ASP A 223 11.85 -6.44 -16.55
N THR A 224 13.05 -6.10 -16.07
CA THR A 224 13.98 -7.11 -15.53
C THR A 224 13.50 -7.67 -14.20
N GLN A 225 12.92 -6.85 -13.33
CA GLN A 225 12.35 -7.29 -12.08
C GLN A 225 11.19 -8.29 -12.30
N ASP A 226 10.35 -8.06 -13.32
CA ASP A 226 9.27 -8.96 -13.69
C ASP A 226 9.81 -10.33 -14.13
N VAL A 227 10.86 -10.35 -14.96
CA VAL A 227 11.53 -11.61 -15.33
C VAL A 227 12.09 -12.34 -14.11
N VAL A 228 12.68 -11.60 -13.17
CA VAL A 228 13.21 -12.17 -11.93
C VAL A 228 12.08 -12.73 -11.06
N ALA A 229 10.94 -12.03 -10.97
CA ALA A 229 9.75 -12.48 -10.23
C ALA A 229 9.17 -13.76 -10.82
N GLU A 230 9.06 -13.87 -12.15
CA GLU A 230 8.67 -15.11 -12.83
C GLU A 230 9.58 -16.29 -12.46
N CYS A 231 10.89 -16.07 -12.45
CA CYS A 231 11.86 -17.10 -12.07
C CYS A 231 11.75 -17.50 -10.59
N ALA A 232 11.33 -16.58 -9.72
CA ALA A 232 11.21 -16.84 -8.29
C ALA A 232 10.12 -17.88 -7.95
N GLU A 233 9.18 -18.17 -8.86
CA GLU A 233 8.21 -19.25 -8.68
C GLU A 233 8.89 -20.64 -8.63
N ASP A 234 10.03 -20.80 -9.30
CA ASP A 234 10.72 -22.06 -9.49
C ASP A 234 12.07 -22.14 -8.77
N CYS A 235 12.68 -21.02 -8.45
CA CYS A 235 13.99 -20.97 -7.81
C CYS A 235 14.03 -19.98 -6.63
N LYS A 236 14.87 -20.26 -5.66
CA LYS A 236 15.10 -19.34 -4.54
C LYS A 236 16.14 -18.30 -4.92
N ILE A 237 15.76 -17.02 -4.79
CA ILE A 237 16.67 -15.90 -5.00
C ILE A 237 17.44 -15.63 -3.71
N ASP A 238 18.71 -15.92 -3.72
CA ASP A 238 19.60 -15.63 -2.60
C ASP A 238 20.36 -14.31 -2.80
N MET A 239 21.13 -13.90 -1.78
CA MET A 239 21.92 -12.67 -1.82
C MET A 239 23.02 -12.71 -2.89
N LYS A 240 23.52 -13.91 -3.22
CA LYS A 240 24.57 -14.07 -4.23
C LYS A 240 24.02 -13.84 -5.63
N SER A 241 22.91 -14.50 -5.98
CA SER A 241 22.23 -14.33 -7.26
C SER A 241 21.72 -12.90 -7.45
N ALA A 242 21.15 -12.28 -6.42
CA ALA A 242 20.72 -10.88 -6.47
C ALA A 242 21.89 -9.91 -6.78
N LYS A 243 23.07 -10.12 -6.18
CA LYS A 243 24.26 -9.33 -6.50
C LYS A 243 24.80 -9.59 -7.90
N MET A 244 24.75 -10.84 -8.36
CA MET A 244 25.17 -11.18 -9.73
C MET A 244 24.26 -10.53 -10.77
N LEU A 245 22.94 -10.58 -10.56
CA LEU A 245 21.96 -9.88 -11.40
C LEU A 245 22.28 -8.39 -11.48
N ARG A 246 22.41 -7.73 -10.33
CA ARG A 246 22.77 -6.30 -10.31
C ARG A 246 24.08 -5.99 -11.01
N ALA A 247 25.10 -6.83 -10.86
CA ALA A 247 26.40 -6.64 -11.50
C ALA A 247 26.39 -6.87 -13.02
N SER A 248 25.41 -7.66 -13.52
CA SER A 248 25.23 -7.95 -14.95
C SER A 248 24.32 -6.95 -15.65
N ALA A 249 23.67 -6.06 -14.89
CA ALA A 249 22.79 -5.03 -15.44
C ALA A 249 23.58 -3.90 -16.11
N ASP A 250 23.00 -3.33 -17.16
CA ASP A 250 23.47 -2.10 -17.78
C ASP A 250 23.22 -0.85 -16.89
N SER A 251 23.51 0.34 -17.41
CA SER A 251 23.33 1.61 -16.69
C SER A 251 21.86 1.92 -16.37
N GLU A 252 20.90 1.33 -17.08
CA GLU A 252 19.46 1.49 -16.91
C GLU A 252 18.83 0.36 -16.08
N GLY A 253 19.62 -0.64 -15.69
CA GLY A 253 19.17 -1.80 -14.89
C GLY A 253 18.62 -2.93 -15.74
N ASN A 254 18.85 -2.94 -17.06
CA ASN A 254 18.34 -3.98 -17.96
C ASN A 254 19.29 -5.16 -18.02
N ILE A 255 18.73 -6.36 -18.05
CA ILE A 255 19.44 -7.61 -18.30
C ILE A 255 18.59 -8.42 -19.28
N ASP A 256 19.27 -9.05 -20.26
CA ASP A 256 18.56 -9.95 -21.14
C ASP A 256 18.04 -11.19 -20.38
N ARG A 257 16.90 -11.71 -20.82
CA ARG A 257 16.20 -12.83 -20.14
C ARG A 257 17.08 -14.08 -20.00
N ASN A 258 17.90 -14.39 -20.99
CA ASN A 258 18.75 -15.58 -20.96
C ASN A 258 19.82 -15.45 -19.88
N THR A 259 20.40 -14.25 -19.72
CA THR A 259 21.35 -13.97 -18.64
C THR A 259 20.70 -14.06 -17.25
N VAL A 260 19.47 -13.57 -17.09
CA VAL A 260 18.71 -13.74 -15.84
C VAL A 260 18.53 -15.24 -15.55
N HIS A 261 18.09 -16.03 -16.52
CA HIS A 261 17.93 -17.49 -16.38
C HIS A 261 19.23 -18.19 -16.05
N ALA A 262 20.35 -17.86 -16.74
CA ALA A 262 21.65 -18.46 -16.47
C ALA A 262 22.15 -18.18 -15.06
N ILE A 263 21.89 -16.98 -14.52
CA ILE A 263 22.29 -16.62 -13.15
C ILE A 263 21.43 -17.35 -12.12
N LEU A 264 20.12 -17.49 -12.34
CA LEU A 264 19.19 -18.04 -11.37
C LEU A 264 19.11 -19.56 -11.40
N TYR A 265 19.21 -20.18 -12.58
CA TYR A 265 19.12 -21.64 -12.76
C TYR A 265 20.48 -22.34 -12.94
N GLY A 266 21.56 -21.56 -13.21
CA GLY A 266 22.87 -22.08 -13.60
C GLY A 266 22.95 -22.37 -15.11
N GLU A 267 24.19 -22.42 -15.66
CA GLU A 267 24.44 -22.54 -17.11
C GLU A 267 23.93 -23.87 -17.75
N ASP A 268 23.50 -24.86 -16.94
CA ASP A 268 23.18 -26.21 -17.43
C ASP A 268 21.69 -26.60 -17.37
N THR A 269 20.76 -25.68 -17.09
CA THR A 269 19.36 -26.03 -17.02
C THR A 269 18.49 -25.21 -17.97
N GLU A 270 18.10 -25.83 -19.11
CA GLU A 270 16.90 -25.40 -19.80
C GLU A 270 15.72 -25.30 -18.80
N PRO A 271 14.90 -24.24 -18.85
CA PRO A 271 13.78 -24.08 -17.93
C PRO A 271 12.93 -25.35 -18.00
N LYS A 272 12.86 -26.09 -16.90
CA LYS A 272 11.95 -27.23 -16.78
C LYS A 272 10.54 -26.68 -16.92
N VAL A 273 9.96 -26.77 -18.10
CA VAL A 273 8.55 -26.50 -18.33
C VAL A 273 7.80 -27.43 -17.38
N LYS A 274 7.35 -26.91 -16.26
CA LYS A 274 6.42 -27.63 -15.39
C LYS A 274 5.15 -27.84 -16.23
N SER A 275 4.99 -29.03 -16.80
CA SER A 275 3.68 -29.46 -17.28
C SER A 275 2.75 -29.38 -16.07
N LYS A 276 1.82 -28.40 -16.07
CA LYS A 276 0.74 -28.37 -15.09
C LYS A 276 0.01 -29.71 -15.26
N SER A 277 0.35 -30.69 -14.42
CA SER A 277 -0.41 -31.93 -14.35
C SER A 277 -1.79 -31.55 -13.81
N VAL A 278 -2.74 -31.39 -14.72
CA VAL A 278 -4.15 -31.29 -14.35
C VAL A 278 -4.50 -32.63 -13.69
N LYS A 279 -4.66 -32.65 -12.38
CA LYS A 279 -5.20 -33.78 -11.67
C LYS A 279 -6.66 -33.95 -12.10
N ILE A 280 -6.88 -34.69 -13.18
CA ILE A 280 -8.22 -35.08 -13.58
C ILE A 280 -8.68 -36.10 -12.52
N SER A 281 -9.82 -35.85 -11.87
CA SER A 281 -10.35 -36.81 -10.91
C SER A 281 -10.62 -38.15 -11.65
N HIS A 282 -10.42 -39.27 -10.95
CA HIS A 282 -10.59 -40.62 -11.50
C HIS A 282 -11.98 -40.79 -12.16
N ASP A 283 -13.00 -40.14 -11.60
CA ASP A 283 -14.37 -40.18 -12.14
C ASP A 283 -14.52 -39.48 -13.49
N ILE A 284 -13.79 -38.39 -13.73
CA ILE A 284 -13.79 -37.71 -15.03
C ILE A 284 -13.00 -38.52 -16.04
N TYR A 285 -11.89 -39.11 -15.62
CA TYR A 285 -11.07 -39.95 -16.48
C TYR A 285 -11.84 -41.20 -16.94
N THR A 286 -12.50 -41.91 -16.01
CA THR A 286 -13.34 -43.10 -16.33
C THR A 286 -14.54 -42.75 -17.21
N LYS A 287 -15.19 -41.62 -16.99
CA LYS A 287 -16.39 -41.22 -17.72
C LYS A 287 -16.13 -40.78 -19.18
N HIS A 288 -14.97 -40.21 -19.45
CA HIS A 288 -14.67 -39.57 -20.75
C HIS A 288 -13.57 -40.28 -21.57
N PHE A 289 -12.70 -41.07 -20.96
CA PHE A 289 -11.56 -41.69 -21.65
C PHE A 289 -11.68 -43.22 -21.79
N LEU A 290 -12.32 -43.90 -20.85
CA LEU A 290 -12.52 -45.38 -20.98
C LEU A 290 -13.65 -45.77 -21.93
N SER A 291 -14.55 -44.86 -22.29
CA SER A 291 -15.58 -45.10 -23.30
C SER A 291 -15.06 -45.10 -24.74
N LEU A 292 -13.82 -44.66 -24.98
CA LEU A 292 -13.18 -44.59 -26.31
C LEU A 292 -12.33 -45.83 -26.67
N ILE A 293 -12.19 -46.79 -25.76
CA ILE A 293 -11.35 -48.00 -25.97
C ILE A 293 -12.19 -49.21 -26.43
N HIS A 294 -13.50 -49.06 -26.61
CA HIS A 294 -14.39 -50.08 -27.14
C HIS A 294 -14.97 -49.67 -28.51
N ILE A 295 -14.09 -49.45 -29.49
CA ILE A 295 -14.41 -49.55 -30.92
C ILE A 295 -13.38 -50.44 -31.59
#